data_9656d6889deabf211514235b1912b618
#
_entry.id   9656d6889deabf211514235b1912b618
#
_cell.length_a   1.000
_cell.length_b   1.000
_cell.length_c   1.000
_cell.angle_alpha   90.00
_cell.angle_beta   90.00
_cell.angle_gamma   90.00
#
_symmetry.space_group_name_H-M   'P 1'
#
loop_
_entity.id
_entity.type
_entity.pdbx_description
1 polymer ?
#
loop_
_entity_poly.entity_id
_entity_poly.type
_entity_poly.pdbx_seq_one_letter_code
_entity_poly.pdbx_strand_id
1 'polypeptide(L)'
;MSEIAVGGFAQERFASVRDLFAANLANGTDLGASFSVTIEGETVVDLWGGWADAAQTRRWEKDTIANVYSTTKTMVALTALLLADRGELDWDAPVANYWPEFAAEGKSVVKVRHLMSHTAGLPHLPKGIALEDIYNWDKMTSLLAAKELEYAPGSIYCYHGNTQGYLIGEVIRRITGRSIGKFFREELAEPLEADFYIGLAASEDARVAELIPPVMKGPPPPIVMNELVKQAFADPARDPSLTGLREWRGAEMPATNGHGNARAIARLHSILVNGGVVDGRRFLSEAGCRKALELQFEGLELHNAAPMRQGMGLYLLSATNMLPGPNVAWGGGLGGSLAVIDFDQKATFAYVMNKLRFGSCVRGAALTTAVWSTMANEI
;
A
#
# COMPACT_ATOMS: atom_id res chain seq x y z
N MET A 1 -30.25 -4.45 -18.53
CA MET A 1 -28.86 -4.57 -18.03
C MET A 1 -28.81 -5.89 -17.28
N SER A 2 -27.91 -6.81 -17.62
CA SER A 2 -27.74 -8.04 -16.86
C SER A 2 -27.32 -7.66 -15.42
N GLU A 3 -27.97 -8.23 -14.44
CA GLU A 3 -27.64 -8.06 -13.03
C GLU A 3 -26.16 -8.40 -12.81
N ILE A 4 -25.39 -7.46 -12.24
CA ILE A 4 -23.99 -7.70 -11.95
C ILE A 4 -23.94 -8.55 -10.67
N ALA A 5 -23.58 -9.81 -10.81
CA ALA A 5 -23.49 -10.72 -9.69
C ALA A 5 -22.38 -10.29 -8.71
N VAL A 6 -22.72 -10.19 -7.44
CA VAL A 6 -21.77 -10.01 -6.33
C VAL A 6 -21.50 -11.38 -5.73
N GLY A 7 -20.24 -11.83 -5.86
CA GLY A 7 -19.73 -13.05 -5.24
C GLY A 7 -19.35 -12.82 -3.78
N GLY A 8 -19.13 -13.94 -3.08
CA GLY A 8 -18.69 -13.90 -1.69
C GLY A 8 -19.83 -13.78 -0.67
N PHE A 9 -19.46 -13.34 0.52
CA PHE A 9 -20.40 -13.24 1.65
C PHE A 9 -20.15 -11.97 2.48
N ALA A 10 -21.19 -11.57 3.18
CA ALA A 10 -21.13 -10.69 4.35
C ALA A 10 -22.00 -11.34 5.44
N GLN A 11 -21.51 -11.34 6.69
CA GLN A 11 -22.36 -11.76 7.81
C GLN A 11 -23.64 -10.92 7.82
N GLU A 12 -24.74 -11.46 8.32
CA GLU A 12 -26.07 -10.83 8.26
C GLU A 12 -26.10 -9.38 8.76
N ARG A 13 -25.38 -9.11 9.85
CA ARG A 13 -25.22 -7.75 10.40
C ARG A 13 -24.57 -6.76 9.42
N PHE A 14 -23.80 -7.23 8.45
CA PHE A 14 -23.16 -6.43 7.41
C PHE A 14 -23.88 -6.48 6.05
N ALA A 15 -25.16 -6.85 6.00
CA ALA A 15 -25.94 -6.89 4.77
C ALA A 15 -25.93 -5.53 4.03
N SER A 16 -26.04 -4.41 4.76
CA SER A 16 -25.95 -3.06 4.19
C SER A 16 -24.63 -2.76 3.48
N VAL A 17 -23.53 -3.37 3.92
CA VAL A 17 -22.22 -3.25 3.25
C VAL A 17 -22.25 -3.97 1.91
N ARG A 18 -22.85 -5.17 1.84
CA ARG A 18 -23.06 -5.90 0.59
C ARG A 18 -23.92 -5.11 -0.38
N ASP A 19 -25.01 -4.50 0.12
CA ASP A 19 -25.91 -3.69 -0.70
C ASP A 19 -25.20 -2.45 -1.27
N LEU A 20 -24.39 -1.77 -0.46
CA LEU A 20 -23.60 -0.62 -0.90
C LEU A 20 -22.56 -1.05 -1.96
N PHE A 21 -21.88 -2.18 -1.76
CA PHE A 21 -20.93 -2.73 -2.72
C PHE A 21 -21.62 -3.07 -4.05
N ALA A 22 -22.78 -3.73 -3.99
CA ALA A 22 -23.60 -4.06 -5.16
C ALA A 22 -24.08 -2.80 -5.90
N ALA A 23 -24.52 -1.77 -5.17
CA ALA A 23 -24.95 -0.50 -5.73
C ALA A 23 -23.80 0.22 -6.47
N ASN A 24 -22.56 0.19 -5.95
CA ASN A 24 -21.38 0.76 -6.59
C ASN A 24 -21.09 0.09 -7.95
N LEU A 25 -21.27 -1.20 -8.04
CA LEU A 25 -21.13 -1.93 -9.31
C LEU A 25 -22.28 -1.63 -10.27
N ALA A 26 -23.51 -1.67 -9.78
CA ALA A 26 -24.71 -1.48 -10.60
C ALA A 26 -24.79 -0.08 -11.23
N ASN A 27 -24.38 0.97 -10.50
CA ASN A 27 -24.40 2.35 -10.99
C ASN A 27 -23.13 2.77 -11.74
N GLY A 28 -22.16 1.85 -11.92
CA GLY A 28 -20.90 2.09 -12.60
C GLY A 28 -19.89 2.96 -11.83
N THR A 29 -20.11 3.16 -10.54
CA THR A 29 -19.11 3.74 -9.63
C THR A 29 -17.85 2.90 -9.64
N ASP A 30 -18.01 1.58 -9.53
CA ASP A 30 -16.98 0.58 -9.80
C ASP A 30 -17.25 -0.16 -11.11
N LEU A 31 -16.19 -0.60 -11.79
CA LEU A 31 -16.33 -1.55 -12.88
C LEU A 31 -16.10 -2.97 -12.37
N GLY A 32 -15.02 -3.19 -11.65
CA GLY A 32 -14.72 -4.39 -10.92
C GLY A 32 -14.02 -4.03 -9.61
N ALA A 33 -14.33 -4.76 -8.55
CA ALA A 33 -13.77 -4.51 -7.23
C ALA A 33 -13.84 -5.76 -6.33
N SER A 34 -13.08 -5.70 -5.23
CA SER A 34 -13.23 -6.56 -4.06
C SER A 34 -13.15 -5.74 -2.77
N PHE A 35 -13.87 -6.20 -1.73
CA PHE A 35 -13.85 -5.62 -0.39
C PHE A 35 -13.85 -6.73 0.65
N SER A 36 -12.96 -6.65 1.62
CA SER A 36 -12.86 -7.66 2.68
C SER A 36 -12.62 -7.02 4.03
N VAL A 37 -13.19 -7.64 5.06
CA VAL A 37 -13.06 -7.23 6.46
C VAL A 37 -12.74 -8.44 7.31
N THR A 38 -11.75 -8.29 8.20
CA THR A 38 -11.53 -9.23 9.30
C THR A 38 -11.83 -8.55 10.63
N ILE A 39 -12.40 -9.27 11.57
CA ILE A 39 -12.59 -8.85 12.97
C ILE A 39 -12.09 -9.98 13.85
N GLU A 40 -11.17 -9.67 14.78
CA GLU A 40 -10.54 -10.65 15.66
C GLU A 40 -9.91 -11.84 14.92
N GLY A 41 -9.43 -11.59 13.69
CA GLY A 41 -8.80 -12.59 12.82
C GLY A 41 -9.78 -13.36 11.91
N GLU A 42 -11.08 -13.28 12.17
CA GLU A 42 -12.10 -13.94 11.34
C GLU A 42 -12.53 -13.04 10.18
N THR A 43 -12.67 -13.60 8.99
CA THR A 43 -13.23 -12.88 7.84
C THR A 43 -14.74 -12.79 7.99
N VAL A 44 -15.26 -11.56 8.15
CA VAL A 44 -16.70 -11.29 8.34
C VAL A 44 -17.37 -10.73 7.09
N VAL A 45 -16.58 -10.14 6.18
CA VAL A 45 -17.01 -9.68 4.86
C VAL A 45 -15.92 -10.08 3.85
N ASP A 46 -16.34 -10.69 2.75
CA ASP A 46 -15.47 -11.01 1.61
C ASP A 46 -16.30 -10.95 0.33
N LEU A 47 -16.22 -9.83 -0.36
CA LEU A 47 -17.04 -9.49 -1.53
C LEU A 47 -16.16 -9.22 -2.75
N TRP A 48 -16.62 -9.67 -3.90
CA TRP A 48 -16.03 -9.34 -5.20
C TRP A 48 -17.11 -9.29 -6.27
N GLY A 49 -16.85 -8.60 -7.38
CA GLY A 49 -17.78 -8.56 -8.48
C GLY A 49 -17.43 -7.56 -9.56
N GLY A 50 -18.25 -7.54 -10.59
CA GLY A 50 -18.08 -6.70 -11.76
C GLY A 50 -17.18 -7.33 -12.82
N TRP A 51 -16.34 -6.52 -13.45
CA TRP A 51 -15.54 -6.87 -14.61
C TRP A 51 -14.06 -6.62 -14.38
N ALA A 52 -13.23 -7.57 -14.81
CA ALA A 52 -11.79 -7.48 -14.68
C ALA A 52 -11.10 -6.72 -15.84
N ASP A 53 -11.86 -6.33 -16.86
CA ASP A 53 -11.37 -5.60 -18.02
C ASP A 53 -12.34 -4.50 -18.50
N ALA A 54 -11.81 -3.50 -19.21
CA ALA A 54 -12.60 -2.39 -19.75
C ALA A 54 -13.64 -2.84 -20.79
N ALA A 55 -13.34 -3.90 -21.55
CA ALA A 55 -14.22 -4.45 -22.56
C ALA A 55 -15.39 -5.26 -21.95
N GLN A 56 -15.38 -5.52 -20.65
CA GLN A 56 -16.38 -6.30 -19.92
C GLN A 56 -16.52 -7.74 -20.46
N THR A 57 -15.41 -8.36 -20.82
CA THR A 57 -15.36 -9.72 -21.35
C THR A 57 -14.96 -10.75 -20.29
N ARG A 58 -14.20 -10.33 -19.26
CA ARG A 58 -13.78 -11.16 -18.14
C ARG A 58 -14.46 -10.71 -16.84
N ARG A 59 -15.10 -11.64 -16.14
CA ARG A 59 -15.67 -11.37 -14.82
C ARG A 59 -14.57 -11.15 -13.79
N TRP A 60 -14.85 -10.31 -12.79
CA TRP A 60 -14.05 -10.23 -11.57
C TRP A 60 -14.42 -11.42 -10.70
N GLU A 61 -13.51 -12.36 -10.57
CA GLU A 61 -13.70 -13.60 -9.82
C GLU A 61 -13.08 -13.50 -8.42
N LYS A 62 -13.29 -14.55 -7.62
CA LYS A 62 -12.77 -14.66 -6.25
C LYS A 62 -11.25 -14.45 -6.16
N ASP A 63 -10.52 -14.96 -7.13
CA ASP A 63 -9.06 -14.96 -7.21
C ASP A 63 -8.50 -13.91 -8.17
N THR A 64 -9.32 -12.99 -8.67
CA THR A 64 -8.87 -11.83 -9.42
C THR A 64 -8.00 -10.96 -8.54
N ILE A 65 -6.83 -10.60 -9.04
CA ILE A 65 -5.87 -9.69 -8.41
C ILE A 65 -5.73 -8.42 -9.25
N ALA A 66 -5.39 -7.32 -8.62
CA ALA A 66 -5.11 -6.05 -9.32
C ALA A 66 -3.87 -5.38 -8.76
N ASN A 67 -3.23 -4.53 -9.57
CA ASN A 67 -2.18 -3.64 -9.06
C ASN A 67 -2.80 -2.64 -8.08
N VAL A 68 -2.23 -2.55 -6.88
CA VAL A 68 -2.77 -1.72 -5.80
C VAL A 68 -1.96 -0.46 -5.53
N TYR A 69 -1.01 -0.14 -6.40
CA TYR A 69 -0.13 1.01 -6.24
C TYR A 69 0.43 1.12 -4.80
N SER A 70 0.34 2.31 -4.22
CA SER A 70 0.96 2.60 -2.92
C SER A 70 0.37 1.85 -1.73
N THR A 71 -0.75 1.14 -1.87
CA THR A 71 -1.18 0.17 -0.85
C THR A 71 -0.11 -0.92 -0.65
N THR A 72 0.75 -1.16 -1.65
CA THR A 72 1.95 -2.02 -1.54
C THR A 72 2.85 -1.64 -0.36
N LYS A 73 2.96 -0.34 -0.04
CA LYS A 73 3.81 0.14 1.06
C LYS A 73 3.39 -0.41 2.42
N THR A 74 2.11 -0.74 2.59
CA THR A 74 1.63 -1.33 3.85
C THR A 74 2.15 -2.76 4.04
N MET A 75 2.38 -3.49 2.95
CA MET A 75 3.02 -4.81 2.98
C MET A 75 4.52 -4.69 3.29
N VAL A 76 5.16 -3.68 2.72
CA VAL A 76 6.57 -3.36 3.02
C VAL A 76 6.73 -2.96 4.48
N ALA A 77 5.80 -2.18 5.02
CA ALA A 77 5.79 -1.82 6.44
C ALA A 77 5.68 -3.06 7.34
N LEU A 78 4.75 -3.96 7.03
CA LEU A 78 4.59 -5.22 7.76
C LEU A 78 5.87 -6.08 7.68
N THR A 79 6.52 -6.14 6.52
CA THR A 79 7.78 -6.87 6.32
C THR A 79 8.92 -6.29 7.15
N ALA A 80 9.05 -4.97 7.19
CA ALA A 80 10.06 -4.28 7.99
C ALA A 80 9.79 -4.43 9.50
N LEU A 81 8.52 -4.36 9.92
CA LEU A 81 8.10 -4.62 11.30
C LEU A 81 8.48 -6.03 11.74
N LEU A 82 8.31 -7.04 10.87
CA LEU A 82 8.69 -8.42 11.15
C LEU A 82 10.20 -8.54 11.44
N LEU A 83 11.05 -7.94 10.59
CA LEU A 83 12.50 -7.95 10.80
C LEU A 83 12.92 -7.21 12.06
N ALA A 84 12.26 -6.09 12.36
CA ALA A 84 12.56 -5.33 13.56
C ALA A 84 12.16 -6.08 14.83
N ASP A 85 11.02 -6.76 14.83
CA ASP A 85 10.56 -7.58 15.95
C ASP A 85 11.48 -8.78 16.22
N ARG A 86 12.11 -9.30 15.16
CA ARG A 86 13.16 -10.36 15.26
C ARG A 86 14.51 -9.83 15.74
N GLY A 87 14.67 -8.50 15.88
CA GLY A 87 15.95 -7.87 16.22
C GLY A 87 16.97 -7.82 15.09
N GLU A 88 16.54 -8.10 13.84
CA GLU A 88 17.38 -8.08 12.64
C GLU A 88 17.46 -6.67 12.01
N LEU A 89 16.48 -5.81 12.30
CA LEU A 89 16.39 -4.42 11.85
C LEU A 89 16.25 -3.49 13.05
N ASP A 90 17.15 -2.50 13.16
CA ASP A 90 17.04 -1.43 14.14
C ASP A 90 16.58 -0.13 13.46
N TRP A 91 15.46 0.42 13.94
CA TRP A 91 14.87 1.64 13.41
C TRP A 91 15.76 2.87 13.57
N ASP A 92 16.58 2.91 14.61
CA ASP A 92 17.49 4.01 14.93
C ASP A 92 18.89 3.84 14.33
N ALA A 93 19.19 2.67 13.79
CA ALA A 93 20.45 2.44 13.12
C ALA A 93 20.55 3.27 11.82
N PRO A 94 21.71 3.83 11.52
CA PRO A 94 22.01 4.36 10.18
C PRO A 94 21.76 3.30 9.10
N VAL A 95 21.13 3.69 7.99
CA VAL A 95 20.94 2.82 6.82
C VAL A 95 22.28 2.24 6.36
N ALA A 96 23.36 3.03 6.45
CA ALA A 96 24.71 2.65 6.09
C ALA A 96 25.25 1.42 6.87
N ASN A 97 24.68 1.09 8.03
CA ASN A 97 25.08 -0.12 8.76
C ASN A 97 24.69 -1.41 8.01
N TYR A 98 23.61 -1.35 7.25
CA TYR A 98 23.12 -2.46 6.42
C TYR A 98 23.57 -2.33 4.98
N TRP A 99 23.72 -1.09 4.51
CA TRP A 99 24.04 -0.72 3.13
C TRP A 99 25.17 0.31 3.10
N PRO A 100 26.47 -0.12 3.21
CA PRO A 100 27.61 0.78 3.36
C PRO A 100 27.72 1.83 2.25
N GLU A 101 27.42 1.49 1.01
CA GLU A 101 27.49 2.39 -0.14
C GLU A 101 26.51 3.58 -0.01
N PHE A 102 25.46 3.42 0.77
CA PHE A 102 24.48 4.47 1.05
C PHE A 102 25.07 5.64 1.85
N ALA A 103 26.22 5.47 2.54
CA ALA A 103 26.86 6.55 3.32
C ALA A 103 27.35 7.72 2.45
N ALA A 104 27.49 7.54 1.13
CA ALA A 104 27.90 8.59 0.21
C ALA A 104 27.02 9.86 0.32
N GLU A 105 27.56 11.00 -0.09
CA GLU A 105 26.87 12.31 -0.13
C GLU A 105 26.24 12.71 1.23
N GLY A 106 26.97 12.41 2.33
CA GLY A 106 26.54 12.80 3.68
C GLY A 106 25.38 11.99 4.27
N LYS A 107 24.98 10.87 3.64
CA LYS A 107 23.83 10.06 4.06
C LYS A 107 24.10 9.12 5.25
N SER A 108 25.29 9.13 5.84
CA SER A 108 25.61 8.33 7.04
C SER A 108 24.71 8.59 8.24
N VAL A 109 24.02 9.74 8.26
CA VAL A 109 23.08 10.14 9.34
C VAL A 109 21.63 9.69 9.09
N VAL A 110 21.32 9.15 7.92
CA VAL A 110 19.98 8.69 7.57
C VAL A 110 19.69 7.39 8.33
N LYS A 111 18.69 7.42 9.19
CA LYS A 111 18.20 6.24 9.94
C LYS A 111 17.15 5.45 9.16
N VAL A 112 17.01 4.17 9.47
CA VAL A 112 15.97 3.30 8.88
C VAL A 112 14.58 3.89 9.05
N ARG A 113 14.23 4.43 10.23
CA ARG A 113 12.94 5.08 10.47
C ARG A 113 12.63 6.23 9.52
N HIS A 114 13.64 6.95 9.01
CA HIS A 114 13.44 8.02 8.03
C HIS A 114 12.96 7.49 6.68
N LEU A 115 13.36 6.25 6.30
CA LEU A 115 12.86 5.58 5.10
C LEU A 115 11.37 5.26 5.25
N MET A 116 10.97 4.78 6.44
CA MET A 116 9.60 4.38 6.72
C MET A 116 8.64 5.56 6.85
N SER A 117 9.14 6.72 7.24
CA SER A 117 8.34 7.92 7.53
C SER A 117 8.35 8.97 6.42
N HIS A 118 8.92 8.68 5.25
CA HIS A 118 9.05 9.64 4.15
C HIS A 118 9.84 10.90 4.49
N THR A 119 10.80 10.78 5.40
CA THR A 119 11.63 11.89 5.87
C THR A 119 13.12 11.71 5.58
N ALA A 120 13.47 10.78 4.68
CA ALA A 120 14.87 10.43 4.42
C ALA A 120 15.63 11.46 3.58
N GLY A 121 14.96 12.43 2.97
CA GLY A 121 15.60 13.42 2.09
C GLY A 121 15.82 12.93 0.66
N LEU A 122 15.20 11.83 0.24
CA LEU A 122 15.32 11.22 -1.09
C LEU A 122 13.95 10.97 -1.75
N PRO A 123 13.05 11.98 -1.82
CA PRO A 123 11.67 11.76 -2.26
C PRO A 123 11.53 11.46 -3.75
N HIS A 124 12.46 11.93 -4.59
CA HIS A 124 12.34 11.82 -6.03
C HIS A 124 13.37 10.85 -6.61
N LEU A 125 13.00 10.21 -7.70
CA LEU A 125 13.90 9.39 -8.48
C LEU A 125 15.06 10.23 -9.02
N PRO A 126 16.23 9.63 -9.27
CA PRO A 126 17.36 10.33 -9.88
C PRO A 126 16.97 10.91 -11.25
N LYS A 127 17.51 12.08 -11.60
CA LYS A 127 17.24 12.72 -12.89
C LYS A 127 17.79 11.90 -14.05
N GLY A 128 17.07 11.91 -15.17
CA GLY A 128 17.52 11.29 -16.43
C GLY A 128 17.40 9.77 -16.49
N ILE A 129 16.67 9.13 -15.55
CA ILE A 129 16.36 7.71 -15.65
C ILE A 129 15.37 7.46 -16.78
N ALA A 130 15.58 6.38 -17.52
CA ALA A 130 14.62 5.88 -18.50
C ALA A 130 13.55 5.02 -17.81
N LEU A 131 12.45 4.76 -18.51
CA LEU A 131 11.39 3.92 -17.98
C LEU A 131 11.88 2.52 -17.61
N GLU A 132 12.74 1.95 -18.47
CA GLU A 132 13.27 0.60 -18.29
C GLU A 132 14.14 0.49 -17.03
N ASP A 133 14.72 1.60 -16.60
CA ASP A 133 15.62 1.65 -15.44
C ASP A 133 14.87 1.32 -14.14
N ILE A 134 13.58 1.70 -14.04
CA ILE A 134 12.77 1.41 -12.85
C ILE A 134 12.57 -0.09 -12.61
N TYR A 135 12.75 -0.92 -13.62
CA TYR A 135 12.67 -2.38 -13.49
C TYR A 135 14.01 -3.02 -13.09
N ASN A 136 15.09 -2.23 -13.12
CA ASN A 136 16.43 -2.71 -12.78
C ASN A 136 16.78 -2.34 -11.32
N TRP A 137 16.65 -3.31 -10.44
CA TRP A 137 16.89 -3.13 -8.99
C TRP A 137 18.28 -2.57 -8.69
N ASP A 138 19.32 -3.21 -9.21
CA ASP A 138 20.70 -2.84 -8.89
C ASP A 138 21.05 -1.44 -9.42
N LYS A 139 20.55 -1.07 -10.61
CA LYS A 139 20.70 0.28 -11.16
C LYS A 139 20.03 1.32 -10.26
N MET A 140 18.77 1.08 -9.89
CA MET A 140 18.00 2.03 -9.08
C MET A 140 18.61 2.21 -7.68
N THR A 141 19.00 1.14 -7.02
CA THR A 141 19.62 1.22 -5.69
C THR A 141 21.00 1.89 -5.76
N SER A 142 21.82 1.59 -6.78
CA SER A 142 23.10 2.27 -6.99
C SER A 142 22.95 3.78 -7.19
N LEU A 143 21.97 4.19 -8.02
CA LEU A 143 21.67 5.60 -8.26
C LEU A 143 21.18 6.31 -6.98
N LEU A 144 20.35 5.65 -6.18
CA LEU A 144 19.86 6.21 -4.91
C LEU A 144 20.98 6.29 -3.85
N ALA A 145 21.89 5.33 -3.84
CA ALA A 145 23.07 5.38 -2.98
C ALA A 145 24.01 6.54 -3.34
N ALA A 146 24.11 6.90 -4.61
CA ALA A 146 24.93 8.00 -5.08
C ALA A 146 24.22 9.37 -5.04
N LYS A 147 22.90 9.40 -4.85
CA LYS A 147 22.11 10.65 -4.87
C LYS A 147 22.34 11.48 -3.62
N GLU A 148 22.46 12.82 -3.78
CA GLU A 148 22.48 13.78 -2.68
C GLU A 148 21.12 13.90 -1.99
N LEU A 149 21.14 14.25 -0.71
CA LEU A 149 19.90 14.58 0.05
C LEU A 149 19.32 15.91 -0.44
N GLU A 150 18.02 15.96 -0.61
CA GLU A 150 17.29 17.19 -0.97
C GLU A 150 16.98 18.05 0.27
N TYR A 151 16.98 17.45 1.46
CA TYR A 151 16.81 18.11 2.77
C TYR A 151 17.36 17.21 3.88
N ALA A 152 17.54 17.80 5.06
CA ALA A 152 18.06 17.07 6.23
C ALA A 152 17.10 15.95 6.66
N PRO A 153 17.58 14.72 6.91
CA PRO A 153 16.75 13.61 7.33
C PRO A 153 15.96 13.92 8.62
N GLY A 154 14.70 13.55 8.64
CA GLY A 154 13.79 13.80 9.76
C GLY A 154 13.18 15.20 9.82
N SER A 155 13.63 16.17 9.01
CA SER A 155 13.21 17.56 9.11
C SER A 155 11.92 17.88 8.34
N ILE A 156 11.66 17.19 7.24
CA ILE A 156 10.56 17.46 6.31
C ILE A 156 9.93 16.14 5.89
N TYR A 157 8.60 16.12 5.87
CA TYR A 157 7.85 15.07 5.22
C TYR A 157 7.64 15.43 3.75
N CYS A 158 8.19 14.61 2.88
CA CYS A 158 7.96 14.66 1.44
C CYS A 158 7.72 13.24 0.94
N TYR A 159 6.58 12.99 0.34
CA TYR A 159 6.18 11.64 -0.03
C TYR A 159 7.18 10.97 -0.98
N HIS A 160 7.84 9.92 -0.53
CA HIS A 160 8.77 9.10 -1.31
C HIS A 160 7.99 8.11 -2.18
N GLY A 161 7.37 8.58 -3.25
CA GLY A 161 6.40 7.85 -4.07
C GLY A 161 6.89 6.47 -4.51
N ASN A 162 8.04 6.41 -5.17
CA ASN A 162 8.68 5.19 -5.62
C ASN A 162 9.97 4.86 -4.86
N THR A 163 10.71 5.88 -4.45
CA THR A 163 12.04 5.68 -3.85
C THR A 163 11.99 4.89 -2.55
N GLN A 164 10.93 5.05 -1.72
CA GLN A 164 10.79 4.31 -0.47
C GLN A 164 10.94 2.80 -0.67
N GLY A 165 10.33 2.24 -1.71
CA GLY A 165 10.36 0.81 -1.98
C GLY A 165 11.78 0.29 -2.23
N TYR A 166 12.56 1.00 -3.06
CA TYR A 166 13.95 0.62 -3.30
C TYR A 166 14.82 0.80 -2.05
N LEU A 167 14.63 1.89 -1.32
CA LEU A 167 15.43 2.22 -0.14
C LEU A 167 15.26 1.17 0.96
N ILE A 168 14.04 0.91 1.41
CA ILE A 168 13.80 -0.08 2.47
C ILE A 168 13.95 -1.51 1.95
N GLY A 169 13.58 -1.76 0.70
CA GLY A 169 13.75 -3.06 0.07
C GLY A 169 15.21 -3.47 -0.05
N GLU A 170 16.13 -2.54 -0.31
CA GLU A 170 17.57 -2.83 -0.32
C GLU A 170 18.08 -3.15 1.08
N VAL A 171 17.65 -2.43 2.10
CA VAL A 171 17.98 -2.75 3.50
C VAL A 171 17.52 -4.18 3.83
N ILE A 172 16.27 -4.53 3.50
CA ILE A 172 15.73 -5.89 3.71
C ILE A 172 16.56 -6.93 2.94
N ARG A 173 16.90 -6.65 1.68
CA ARG A 173 17.74 -7.53 0.86
C ARG A 173 19.12 -7.77 1.47
N ARG A 174 19.75 -6.72 2.00
CA ARG A 174 21.08 -6.82 2.64
C ARG A 174 21.03 -7.62 3.95
N ILE A 175 19.96 -7.49 4.72
CA ILE A 175 19.77 -8.24 5.96
C ILE A 175 19.52 -9.72 5.66
N THR A 176 18.62 -10.01 4.71
CA THR A 176 18.05 -11.36 4.54
C THR A 176 18.75 -12.19 3.46
N GLY A 177 19.52 -11.55 2.56
CA GLY A 177 20.05 -12.19 1.35
C GLY A 177 18.99 -12.56 0.32
N ARG A 178 17.73 -12.15 0.52
CA ARG A 178 16.58 -12.41 -0.36
C ARG A 178 16.03 -11.08 -0.89
N SER A 179 15.47 -11.09 -2.11
CA SER A 179 14.69 -9.92 -2.55
C SER A 179 13.49 -9.70 -1.64
N ILE A 180 13.01 -8.46 -1.57
CA ILE A 180 11.88 -8.13 -0.70
C ILE A 180 10.61 -8.91 -1.08
N GLY A 181 10.35 -9.10 -2.38
CA GLY A 181 9.20 -9.87 -2.84
C GLY A 181 9.29 -11.33 -2.43
N LYS A 182 10.49 -11.94 -2.56
CA LYS A 182 10.73 -13.31 -2.10
C LYS A 182 10.58 -13.43 -0.60
N PHE A 183 11.19 -12.54 0.17
CA PHE A 183 11.13 -12.56 1.64
C PHE A 183 9.68 -12.38 2.13
N PHE A 184 8.97 -11.38 1.62
CA PHE A 184 7.56 -11.14 1.94
C PHE A 184 6.69 -12.37 1.65
N ARG A 185 6.88 -12.99 0.49
CA ARG A 185 6.12 -14.16 0.09
C ARG A 185 6.34 -15.32 1.06
N GLU A 186 7.60 -15.68 1.33
CA GLU A 186 7.95 -16.85 2.14
C GLU A 186 7.59 -16.67 3.63
N GLU A 187 7.73 -15.45 4.16
CA GLU A 187 7.55 -15.20 5.60
C GLU A 187 6.13 -14.77 5.98
N LEU A 188 5.38 -14.17 5.06
CA LEU A 188 4.08 -13.57 5.33
C LEU A 188 2.96 -14.10 4.44
N ALA A 189 3.11 -14.01 3.11
CA ALA A 189 2.01 -14.29 2.20
C ALA A 189 1.69 -15.79 2.11
N GLU A 190 2.68 -16.67 1.84
CA GLU A 190 2.47 -18.12 1.77
C GLU A 190 1.97 -18.71 3.10
N PRO A 191 2.54 -18.37 4.27
CA PRO A 191 2.05 -18.89 5.54
C PRO A 191 0.61 -18.52 5.88
N LEU A 192 0.09 -17.45 5.30
CA LEU A 192 -1.30 -17.00 5.47
C LEU A 192 -2.19 -17.32 4.26
N GLU A 193 -1.66 -18.03 3.26
CA GLU A 193 -2.37 -18.28 2.00
C GLU A 193 -2.92 -16.97 1.39
N ALA A 194 -2.17 -15.88 1.55
CA ALA A 194 -2.57 -14.55 1.11
C ALA A 194 -2.12 -14.29 -0.32
N ASP A 195 -3.09 -14.06 -1.19
CA ASP A 195 -2.90 -13.86 -2.61
C ASP A 195 -2.42 -12.42 -2.90
N PHE A 196 -1.17 -12.13 -2.49
CA PHE A 196 -0.51 -10.84 -2.68
C PHE A 196 0.96 -11.02 -3.09
N TYR A 197 1.40 -10.23 -4.08
CA TYR A 197 2.71 -10.36 -4.71
C TYR A 197 3.40 -9.01 -4.85
N ILE A 198 4.72 -8.99 -4.62
CA ILE A 198 5.65 -7.94 -5.02
C ILE A 198 6.62 -8.61 -6.00
N GLY A 199 6.50 -8.27 -7.29
CA GLY A 199 7.08 -9.09 -8.35
C GLY A 199 6.21 -10.32 -8.66
N LEU A 200 5.33 -10.20 -9.64
CA LEU A 200 4.34 -11.22 -10.01
C LEU A 200 4.91 -12.22 -11.01
N ALA A 201 4.74 -13.51 -10.76
CA ALA A 201 5.10 -14.57 -11.73
C ALA A 201 4.20 -14.50 -12.97
N ALA A 202 4.72 -14.86 -14.14
CA ALA A 202 3.96 -14.84 -15.40
C ALA A 202 2.75 -15.80 -15.40
N SER A 203 2.81 -16.88 -14.61
CA SER A 203 1.69 -17.80 -14.41
C SER A 203 0.42 -17.12 -13.89
N GLU A 204 0.56 -15.99 -13.20
CA GLU A 204 -0.53 -15.27 -12.56
C GLU A 204 -1.17 -14.19 -13.47
N ASP A 205 -0.58 -13.91 -14.63
CA ASP A 205 -1.01 -12.82 -15.51
C ASP A 205 -2.48 -12.92 -15.94
N ALA A 206 -2.99 -14.13 -16.12
CA ALA A 206 -4.38 -14.35 -16.53
C ALA A 206 -5.41 -13.85 -15.50
N ARG A 207 -5.02 -13.78 -14.21
CA ARG A 207 -5.89 -13.33 -13.11
C ARG A 207 -5.81 -11.82 -12.86
N VAL A 208 -4.89 -11.12 -13.51
CA VAL A 208 -4.70 -9.69 -13.28
C VAL A 208 -5.82 -8.90 -13.94
N ALA A 209 -6.51 -8.08 -13.16
CA ALA A 209 -7.47 -7.12 -13.68
C ALA A 209 -6.75 -5.95 -14.39
N GLU A 210 -7.30 -5.52 -15.51
CA GLU A 210 -6.86 -4.33 -16.22
C GLU A 210 -7.19 -3.06 -15.42
N LEU A 211 -6.20 -2.21 -15.15
CA LEU A 211 -6.46 -0.91 -14.54
C LEU A 211 -6.97 0.08 -15.59
N ILE A 212 -8.10 0.71 -15.29
CA ILE A 212 -8.78 1.61 -16.20
C ILE A 212 -8.55 3.04 -15.72
N PRO A 213 -7.82 3.84 -16.52
CA PRO A 213 -7.55 5.24 -16.19
C PRO A 213 -8.84 6.04 -15.97
N PRO A 214 -8.81 7.07 -15.13
CA PRO A 214 -9.95 7.95 -14.94
C PRO A 214 -10.20 8.76 -16.20
N VAL A 215 -11.48 8.89 -16.59
CA VAL A 215 -11.87 9.77 -17.70
C VAL A 215 -11.86 11.22 -17.18
N MET A 216 -10.97 12.02 -17.75
CA MET A 216 -10.93 13.46 -17.46
C MET A 216 -12.12 14.18 -18.09
N LYS A 217 -12.97 14.78 -17.26
CA LYS A 217 -14.02 15.69 -17.72
C LYS A 217 -13.47 17.13 -17.66
N GLY A 218 -12.86 17.58 -18.76
CA GLY A 218 -12.25 18.91 -18.87
C GLY A 218 -10.75 18.94 -18.53
N PRO A 219 -10.13 20.14 -18.64
CA PRO A 219 -8.72 20.31 -18.29
C PRO A 219 -8.52 20.03 -16.82
N PRO A 220 -7.35 19.48 -16.41
CA PRO A 220 -7.05 19.32 -15.00
C PRO A 220 -7.05 20.68 -14.29
N PRO A 221 -7.44 20.72 -13.01
CA PRO A 221 -7.36 21.96 -12.24
C PRO A 221 -5.93 22.48 -12.28
N PRO A 222 -5.73 23.81 -12.30
CA PRO A 222 -4.39 24.39 -12.28
C PRO A 222 -3.72 23.99 -10.95
N ILE A 223 -2.65 23.21 -11.05
CA ILE A 223 -1.80 22.87 -9.93
C ILE A 223 -0.66 23.89 -9.90
N VAL A 224 -0.43 24.49 -8.73
CA VAL A 224 0.77 25.33 -8.54
C VAL A 224 1.99 24.41 -8.61
N MET A 225 2.63 24.38 -9.77
CA MET A 225 3.77 23.54 -10.07
C MET A 225 5.06 24.22 -9.60
N ASN A 226 5.43 24.03 -8.33
CA ASN A 226 6.80 24.30 -7.90
C ASN A 226 7.76 23.20 -8.43
N GLU A 227 9.07 23.39 -8.33
CA GLU A 227 10.05 22.44 -8.87
C GLU A 227 9.95 21.05 -8.24
N LEU A 228 9.61 20.96 -6.95
CA LEU A 228 9.41 19.67 -6.25
C LEU A 228 8.20 18.92 -6.80
N VAL A 229 7.09 19.62 -7.01
CA VAL A 229 5.89 19.03 -7.62
C VAL A 229 6.18 18.56 -9.04
N LYS A 230 6.92 19.36 -9.84
CA LYS A 230 7.34 18.96 -11.18
C LYS A 230 8.19 17.67 -11.16
N GLN A 231 9.13 17.56 -10.23
CA GLN A 231 9.94 16.34 -10.09
C GLN A 231 9.09 15.13 -9.72
N ALA A 232 8.14 15.28 -8.80
CA ALA A 232 7.21 14.21 -8.45
C ALA A 232 6.32 13.80 -9.63
N PHE A 233 5.94 14.74 -10.52
CA PHE A 233 5.18 14.44 -11.73
C PHE A 233 6.03 13.91 -12.90
N ALA A 234 7.32 14.14 -12.89
CA ALA A 234 8.25 13.60 -13.89
C ALA A 234 8.59 12.11 -13.67
N ASP A 235 8.03 11.49 -12.63
CA ASP A 235 8.24 10.08 -12.33
C ASP A 235 7.60 9.21 -13.42
N PRO A 236 8.40 8.42 -14.18
CA PRO A 236 7.91 7.61 -15.28
C PRO A 236 6.93 6.51 -14.84
N ALA A 237 6.97 6.09 -13.58
CA ALA A 237 6.08 5.05 -13.04
C ALA A 237 4.63 5.51 -12.80
N ARG A 238 4.27 6.74 -13.17
CA ARG A 238 2.91 7.28 -12.96
C ARG A 238 1.90 6.94 -14.06
N ASP A 239 2.35 6.46 -15.20
CA ASP A 239 1.46 6.09 -16.30
C ASP A 239 0.71 4.78 -15.97
N PRO A 240 -0.63 4.79 -15.84
CA PRO A 240 -1.39 3.58 -15.54
C PRO A 240 -1.31 2.50 -16.61
N SER A 241 -0.99 2.85 -17.85
CA SER A 241 -0.86 1.87 -18.95
C SER A 241 0.29 0.89 -18.72
N LEU A 242 1.30 1.29 -17.94
CA LEU A 242 2.44 0.44 -17.59
C LEU A 242 2.04 -0.80 -16.80
N THR A 243 0.97 -0.75 -16.03
CA THR A 243 0.49 -1.89 -15.22
C THR A 243 0.07 -3.09 -16.06
N GLY A 244 -0.19 -2.86 -17.36
CA GLY A 244 -0.44 -3.91 -18.35
C GLY A 244 0.81 -4.65 -18.82
N LEU A 245 2.01 -4.08 -18.62
CA LEU A 245 3.26 -4.65 -19.12
C LEU A 245 3.75 -5.78 -18.22
N ARG A 246 4.35 -6.80 -18.85
CA ARG A 246 4.95 -7.94 -18.13
C ARG A 246 6.13 -7.49 -17.26
N GLU A 247 6.92 -6.56 -17.79
CA GLU A 247 8.07 -5.97 -17.10
C GLU A 247 7.64 -5.27 -15.81
N TRP A 248 6.55 -4.50 -15.86
CA TRP A 248 5.97 -3.88 -14.67
C TRP A 248 5.55 -4.92 -13.64
N ARG A 249 4.80 -5.93 -14.07
CA ARG A 249 4.28 -6.96 -13.17
C ARG A 249 5.40 -7.81 -12.56
N GLY A 250 6.44 -8.12 -13.36
CA GLY A 250 7.54 -9.00 -12.95
C GLY A 250 8.61 -8.34 -12.13
N ALA A 251 8.82 -7.03 -12.27
CA ALA A 251 9.78 -6.30 -11.46
C ALA A 251 9.33 -6.23 -10.00
N GLU A 252 10.30 -6.07 -9.09
CA GLU A 252 10.00 -5.72 -7.71
C GLU A 252 10.12 -4.21 -7.52
N MET A 253 8.97 -3.52 -7.47
CA MET A 253 8.85 -2.10 -7.16
C MET A 253 8.00 -1.94 -5.89
N PRO A 254 8.59 -2.15 -4.70
CA PRO A 254 7.83 -2.38 -3.47
C PRO A 254 7.00 -1.19 -2.96
N ALA A 255 7.10 -0.06 -3.62
CA ALA A 255 6.27 1.11 -3.33
C ALA A 255 5.02 1.21 -4.21
N THR A 256 4.92 0.42 -5.32
CA THR A 256 4.01 0.77 -6.41
C THR A 256 3.35 -0.43 -7.09
N ASN A 257 4.04 -1.55 -7.27
CA ASN A 257 3.54 -2.62 -8.13
C ASN A 257 3.06 -3.89 -7.41
N GLY A 258 2.66 -3.80 -6.15
CA GLY A 258 2.00 -4.91 -5.50
C GLY A 258 0.72 -5.31 -6.24
N HIS A 259 0.52 -6.62 -6.40
CA HIS A 259 -0.68 -7.20 -6.99
C HIS A 259 -1.36 -8.11 -5.97
N GLY A 260 -2.64 -7.90 -5.74
CA GLY A 260 -3.41 -8.71 -4.80
C GLY A 260 -4.89 -8.39 -4.82
N ASN A 261 -5.63 -9.05 -3.94
CA ASN A 261 -7.05 -8.83 -3.71
C ASN A 261 -7.32 -8.30 -2.29
N ALA A 262 -8.55 -7.86 -2.03
CA ALA A 262 -8.90 -7.28 -0.74
C ALA A 262 -8.77 -8.29 0.41
N ARG A 263 -9.12 -9.55 0.20
CA ARG A 263 -9.00 -10.62 1.21
C ARG A 263 -7.56 -10.78 1.67
N ALA A 264 -6.62 -10.85 0.74
CA ALA A 264 -5.19 -10.99 1.05
C ALA A 264 -4.67 -9.81 1.87
N ILE A 265 -5.05 -8.57 1.49
CA ILE A 265 -4.63 -7.36 2.20
C ILE A 265 -5.20 -7.35 3.62
N ALA A 266 -6.50 -7.60 3.80
CA ALA A 266 -7.12 -7.63 5.12
C ALA A 266 -6.49 -8.72 6.01
N ARG A 267 -6.30 -9.93 5.46
CA ARG A 267 -5.72 -11.06 6.18
C ARG A 267 -4.27 -10.81 6.62
N LEU A 268 -3.44 -10.23 5.77
CA LEU A 268 -2.06 -9.88 6.12
C LEU A 268 -2.00 -8.86 7.26
N HIS A 269 -2.84 -7.83 7.20
CA HIS A 269 -2.88 -6.82 8.26
C HIS A 269 -3.54 -7.30 9.55
N SER A 270 -4.31 -8.40 9.54
CA SER A 270 -4.87 -8.99 10.75
C SER A 270 -3.78 -9.43 11.74
N ILE A 271 -2.55 -9.68 11.27
CA ILE A 271 -1.38 -9.88 12.13
C ILE A 271 -1.26 -8.74 13.14
N LEU A 272 -1.36 -7.48 12.69
CA LEU A 272 -1.13 -6.30 13.52
C LEU A 272 -2.18 -6.13 14.61
N VAL A 273 -3.46 -6.37 14.30
CA VAL A 273 -4.58 -6.15 15.23
C VAL A 273 -4.82 -7.33 16.18
N ASN A 274 -4.29 -8.50 15.86
CA ASN A 274 -4.42 -9.71 16.69
C ASN A 274 -3.17 -10.02 17.53
N GLY A 275 -2.40 -8.98 17.88
CA GLY A 275 -1.21 -9.15 18.73
C GLY A 275 -0.14 -10.05 18.10
N GLY A 276 -0.07 -10.05 16.78
CA GLY A 276 0.94 -10.79 16.01
C GLY A 276 0.62 -12.25 15.74
N VAL A 277 -0.60 -12.73 16.07
CA VAL A 277 -1.00 -14.13 15.88
C VAL A 277 -2.16 -14.23 14.90
N VAL A 278 -2.04 -15.10 13.90
CA VAL A 278 -3.11 -15.46 12.96
C VAL A 278 -3.10 -16.99 12.79
N ASP A 279 -4.25 -17.62 12.87
CA ASP A 279 -4.44 -19.08 12.77
C ASP A 279 -3.50 -19.88 13.70
N GLY A 280 -3.28 -19.36 14.93
CA GLY A 280 -2.38 -19.97 15.90
C GLY A 280 -0.88 -19.80 15.62
N ARG A 281 -0.50 -19.21 14.50
CA ARG A 281 0.90 -18.90 14.16
C ARG A 281 1.26 -17.50 14.59
N ARG A 282 2.37 -17.37 15.32
CA ARG A 282 2.94 -16.07 15.67
C ARG A 282 3.87 -15.56 14.61
N PHE A 283 3.62 -14.35 14.14
CA PHE A 283 4.45 -13.59 13.20
C PHE A 283 5.25 -12.49 13.91
N LEU A 284 4.58 -11.73 14.77
CA LEU A 284 5.17 -10.65 15.56
C LEU A 284 4.84 -10.81 17.06
N SER A 285 5.58 -10.10 17.88
CA SER A 285 5.16 -9.81 19.24
C SER A 285 4.06 -8.74 19.26
N GLU A 286 3.30 -8.65 20.36
CA GLU A 286 2.32 -7.57 20.51
C GLU A 286 2.98 -6.18 20.48
N ALA A 287 4.17 -6.05 21.09
CA ALA A 287 4.97 -4.83 21.08
C ALA A 287 5.41 -4.47 19.65
N GLY A 288 5.83 -5.47 18.85
CA GLY A 288 6.17 -5.30 17.44
C GLY A 288 5.00 -4.79 16.62
N CYS A 289 3.78 -5.32 16.85
CA CYS A 289 2.57 -4.83 16.19
C CYS A 289 2.30 -3.36 16.50
N ARG A 290 2.42 -2.95 17.79
CA ARG A 290 2.17 -1.58 18.23
C ARG A 290 3.17 -0.56 17.65
N LYS A 291 4.35 -0.98 17.23
CA LYS A 291 5.32 -0.11 16.52
C LYS A 291 4.74 0.55 15.27
N ALA A 292 3.77 -0.06 14.61
CA ALA A 292 3.06 0.53 13.46
C ALA A 292 2.43 1.89 13.79
N LEU A 293 1.97 2.08 15.04
CA LEU A 293 1.32 3.31 15.53
C LEU A 293 2.32 4.34 16.11
N GLU A 294 3.62 4.01 16.22
CA GLU A 294 4.61 4.93 16.75
C GLU A 294 4.79 6.14 15.82
N LEU A 295 4.39 7.32 16.31
CA LEU A 295 4.47 8.56 15.54
C LEU A 295 5.92 8.88 15.15
N GLN A 296 6.17 9.03 13.85
CA GLN A 296 7.47 9.35 13.27
C GLN A 296 7.53 10.79 12.77
N PHE A 297 6.41 11.31 12.29
CA PHE A 297 6.32 12.67 11.79
C PHE A 297 4.90 13.21 11.99
N GLU A 298 4.81 14.48 12.34
CA GLU A 298 3.59 15.27 12.34
C GLU A 298 3.89 16.66 11.77
N GLY A 299 3.14 17.08 10.75
CA GLY A 299 3.37 18.35 10.07
C GLY A 299 2.67 18.42 8.74
N LEU A 300 3.17 19.27 7.85
CA LEU A 300 2.62 19.44 6.50
C LEU A 300 3.43 18.62 5.49
N GLU A 301 2.71 18.00 4.57
CA GLU A 301 3.30 17.36 3.39
C GLU A 301 3.83 18.42 2.42
N LEU A 302 5.06 18.21 1.92
CA LEU A 302 5.77 19.25 1.16
C LEU A 302 5.13 19.58 -0.20
N HIS A 303 4.52 18.61 -0.89
CA HIS A 303 3.97 18.84 -2.23
C HIS A 303 2.62 19.57 -2.23
N ASN A 304 1.78 19.33 -1.23
CA ASN A 304 0.39 19.79 -1.22
C ASN A 304 -0.05 20.51 0.07
N ALA A 305 0.89 20.66 1.02
CA ALA A 305 0.65 21.29 2.33
C ALA A 305 -0.49 20.62 3.14
N ALA A 306 -0.82 19.37 2.87
CA ALA A 306 -1.80 18.63 3.64
C ALA A 306 -1.24 18.27 5.03
N PRO A 307 -2.04 18.40 6.11
CA PRO A 307 -1.66 17.90 7.42
C PRO A 307 -1.47 16.39 7.40
N MET A 308 -0.31 15.91 7.84
CA MET A 308 0.08 14.50 7.85
C MET A 308 0.51 14.07 9.24
N ARG A 309 0.13 12.86 9.61
CA ARG A 309 0.70 12.11 10.73
C ARG A 309 1.12 10.75 10.21
N GLN A 310 2.39 10.46 10.33
CA GLN A 310 3.02 9.26 9.81
C GLN A 310 3.54 8.39 10.94
N GLY A 311 3.08 7.16 10.98
CA GLY A 311 3.64 6.09 11.82
C GLY A 311 4.78 5.35 11.12
N MET A 312 5.11 4.17 11.62
CA MET A 312 6.16 3.33 11.04
C MET A 312 5.67 2.67 9.74
N GLY A 313 5.72 3.43 8.66
CA GLY A 313 5.31 3.00 7.31
C GLY A 313 3.81 3.07 7.01
N LEU A 314 2.98 3.52 7.97
CA LEU A 314 1.54 3.65 7.82
C LEU A 314 1.09 5.07 8.16
N TYR A 315 0.04 5.55 7.52
CA TYR A 315 -0.61 6.81 7.90
C TYR A 315 -1.40 6.65 9.19
N LEU A 316 -1.41 7.69 10.01
CA LEU A 316 -2.19 7.77 11.24
C LEU A 316 -3.33 8.79 11.10
N LEU A 317 -4.22 8.84 12.09
CA LEU A 317 -5.28 9.83 12.17
C LEU A 317 -4.69 11.25 12.10
N SER A 318 -5.17 12.05 11.16
CA SER A 318 -4.82 13.46 11.00
C SER A 318 -6.08 14.30 10.79
N ALA A 319 -5.94 15.61 10.78
CA ALA A 319 -7.06 16.53 10.58
C ALA A 319 -7.77 16.38 9.21
N THR A 320 -7.13 15.68 8.25
CA THR A 320 -7.66 15.52 6.89
C THR A 320 -8.34 14.16 6.66
N ASN A 321 -8.31 13.25 7.63
CA ASN A 321 -8.98 11.97 7.50
C ASN A 321 -9.97 11.73 8.65
N MET A 322 -11.07 11.07 8.32
CA MET A 322 -12.15 10.75 9.27
C MET A 322 -12.01 9.28 9.68
N LEU A 323 -11.10 9.01 10.62
CA LEU A 323 -10.93 7.71 11.23
C LEU A 323 -11.66 7.69 12.59
N PRO A 324 -12.14 6.53 13.05
CA PRO A 324 -12.96 6.45 14.26
C PRO A 324 -12.17 6.67 15.56
N GLY A 325 -10.85 6.55 15.53
CA GLY A 325 -10.03 6.67 16.73
C GLY A 325 -8.53 6.83 16.45
N PRO A 326 -7.74 7.13 17.50
CA PRO A 326 -6.30 7.39 17.38
C PRO A 326 -5.47 6.14 17.07
N ASN A 327 -5.99 4.96 17.38
CA ASN A 327 -5.31 3.68 17.16
C ASN A 327 -5.69 3.04 15.82
N VAL A 328 -6.04 3.86 14.82
CA VAL A 328 -6.30 3.42 13.46
C VAL A 328 -5.18 3.88 12.56
N ALA A 329 -4.56 2.92 11.87
CA ALA A 329 -3.58 3.15 10.82
C ALA A 329 -4.16 2.81 9.44
N TRP A 330 -3.61 3.40 8.38
CA TRP A 330 -4.09 3.14 7.04
C TRP A 330 -3.02 3.34 5.97
N GLY A 331 -3.30 2.87 4.77
CA GLY A 331 -2.54 3.16 3.57
C GLY A 331 -3.41 3.01 2.35
N GLY A 332 -3.14 3.83 1.34
CA GLY A 332 -3.93 3.85 0.10
C GLY A 332 -3.06 3.92 -1.13
N GLY A 333 -3.62 3.50 -2.26
CA GLY A 333 -2.98 3.50 -3.57
C GLY A 333 -3.63 4.45 -4.56
N LEU A 334 -2.85 4.85 -5.56
CA LEU A 334 -3.34 5.67 -6.65
C LEU A 334 -4.59 5.01 -7.26
N GLY A 335 -5.62 5.82 -7.47
CA GLY A 335 -6.88 5.38 -8.07
C GLY A 335 -7.88 4.80 -7.10
N GLY A 336 -7.49 4.46 -5.85
CA GLY A 336 -8.48 4.21 -4.80
C GLY A 336 -8.36 2.94 -3.99
N SER A 337 -7.35 2.07 -4.19
CA SER A 337 -7.14 0.93 -3.28
C SER A 337 -6.86 1.42 -1.86
N LEU A 338 -7.28 0.65 -0.86
CA LEU A 338 -7.24 1.08 0.54
C LEU A 338 -7.01 -0.13 1.45
N ALA A 339 -6.19 0.08 2.48
CA ALA A 339 -6.07 -0.78 3.64
C ALA A 339 -6.26 0.06 4.90
N VAL A 340 -7.09 -0.40 5.83
CA VAL A 340 -7.33 0.23 7.13
C VAL A 340 -7.15 -0.80 8.23
N ILE A 341 -6.48 -0.41 9.30
CA ILE A 341 -6.07 -1.29 10.41
C ILE A 341 -6.53 -0.63 11.70
N ASP A 342 -7.58 -1.15 12.30
CA ASP A 342 -8.19 -0.65 13.54
C ASP A 342 -7.77 -1.54 14.71
N PHE A 343 -6.83 -1.05 15.51
CA PHE A 343 -6.28 -1.79 16.63
C PHE A 343 -7.25 -1.88 17.82
N ASP A 344 -8.17 -0.93 17.97
CA ASP A 344 -9.12 -0.93 19.06
C ASP A 344 -10.24 -1.94 18.82
N GLN A 345 -10.73 -2.00 17.58
CA GLN A 345 -11.78 -2.96 17.17
C GLN A 345 -11.21 -4.31 16.73
N LYS A 346 -9.87 -4.49 16.73
CA LYS A 346 -9.18 -5.64 16.16
C LYS A 346 -9.66 -5.97 14.74
N ALA A 347 -9.90 -4.94 13.94
CA ALA A 347 -10.49 -5.06 12.62
C ALA A 347 -9.54 -4.57 11.53
N THR A 348 -9.58 -5.23 10.38
CA THR A 348 -8.89 -4.79 9.17
C THR A 348 -9.85 -4.72 8.01
N PHE A 349 -9.66 -3.72 7.16
CA PHE A 349 -10.50 -3.45 6.00
C PHE A 349 -9.61 -3.29 4.79
N ALA A 350 -10.00 -3.87 3.69
CA ALA A 350 -9.30 -3.69 2.44
C ALA A 350 -10.26 -3.53 1.26
N TYR A 351 -9.90 -2.64 0.36
CA TYR A 351 -10.65 -2.40 -0.87
C TYR A 351 -9.69 -2.37 -2.04
N VAL A 352 -9.99 -3.15 -3.07
CA VAL A 352 -9.23 -3.23 -4.32
C VAL A 352 -10.19 -3.07 -5.49
N MET A 353 -9.79 -2.34 -6.52
CA MET A 353 -10.61 -2.03 -7.69
C MET A 353 -9.74 -1.87 -8.94
N ASN A 354 -10.37 -1.87 -10.11
CA ASN A 354 -9.67 -1.60 -11.35
C ASN A 354 -10.03 -0.26 -12.02
N LYS A 355 -11.15 0.36 -11.67
CA LYS A 355 -11.51 1.68 -12.20
C LYS A 355 -10.89 2.77 -11.35
N LEU A 356 -9.80 3.37 -11.87
CA LEU A 356 -9.08 4.41 -11.17
C LEU A 356 -9.89 5.71 -11.06
N ARG A 357 -9.70 6.42 -9.94
CA ARG A 357 -10.21 7.79 -9.72
C ARG A 357 -9.12 8.68 -9.18
N PHE A 358 -9.18 9.96 -9.50
CA PHE A 358 -8.32 10.96 -8.86
C PHE A 358 -8.84 11.31 -7.47
N GLY A 359 -7.93 11.66 -6.57
CA GLY A 359 -8.23 12.08 -5.21
C GLY A 359 -8.33 10.94 -4.21
N SER A 360 -8.98 11.20 -3.07
CA SER A 360 -9.13 10.24 -1.97
C SER A 360 -10.02 9.06 -2.34
N CYS A 361 -9.75 7.90 -1.75
CA CYS A 361 -10.56 6.70 -1.96
C CYS A 361 -11.90 6.77 -1.22
N VAL A 362 -12.80 7.58 -1.72
CA VAL A 362 -14.15 7.72 -1.10
C VAL A 362 -14.97 6.42 -1.13
N ARG A 363 -14.72 5.53 -2.10
CA ARG A 363 -15.47 4.26 -2.24
C ARG A 363 -15.11 3.27 -1.14
N GLY A 364 -13.81 3.00 -0.98
CA GLY A 364 -13.32 2.15 0.11
C GLY A 364 -13.63 2.74 1.48
N ALA A 365 -13.49 4.06 1.64
CA ALA A 365 -13.83 4.76 2.88
C ALA A 365 -15.33 4.63 3.22
N ALA A 366 -16.24 4.77 2.24
CA ALA A 366 -17.67 4.61 2.47
C ALA A 366 -18.04 3.19 2.93
N LEU A 367 -17.46 2.16 2.30
CA LEU A 367 -17.64 0.76 2.72
C LEU A 367 -17.11 0.53 4.14
N THR A 368 -15.93 1.05 4.45
CA THR A 368 -15.32 0.96 5.79
C THR A 368 -16.19 1.67 6.84
N THR A 369 -16.70 2.86 6.53
CA THR A 369 -17.61 3.61 7.41
C THR A 369 -18.92 2.85 7.66
N ALA A 370 -19.48 2.18 6.64
CA ALA A 370 -20.67 1.36 6.80
C ALA A 370 -20.46 0.19 7.78
N VAL A 371 -19.27 -0.45 7.72
CA VAL A 371 -18.90 -1.48 8.71
C VAL A 371 -18.79 -0.89 10.11
N TRP A 372 -18.04 0.20 10.29
CA TRP A 372 -17.90 0.86 11.61
C TRP A 372 -19.24 1.29 12.20
N SER A 373 -20.15 1.84 11.36
CA SER A 373 -21.49 2.23 11.80
C SER A 373 -22.29 1.03 12.31
N THR A 374 -22.15 -0.13 11.67
CA THR A 374 -22.78 -1.37 12.13
C THR A 374 -22.21 -1.82 13.48
N MET A 375 -20.87 -1.83 13.61
CA MET A 375 -20.20 -2.22 14.86
C MET A 375 -20.54 -1.30 16.03
N ALA A 376 -20.66 0.01 15.78
CA ALA A 376 -20.99 1.00 16.80
C ALA A 376 -22.45 0.87 17.32
N ASN A 377 -23.37 0.33 16.52
CA ASN A 377 -24.75 0.12 16.93
C ASN A 377 -24.96 -1.17 17.77
N GLU A 378 -23.93 -2.00 17.92
CA GLU A 378 -23.97 -3.23 18.73
C GLU A 378 -23.49 -3.00 20.18
N ILE A 379 -22.97 -1.80 20.50
CA ILE A 379 -22.51 -1.38 21.84
C ILE A 379 -23.63 -0.60 22.55
#